data_a1fc08178bcaf22c2abd3abc1e6b7a35
#
_entry.id   a1fc08178bcaf22c2abd3abc1e6b7a35
#
_cell.length_a   1.000
_cell.length_b   1.000
_cell.length_c   1.000
_cell.angle_alpha   90.00
_cell.angle_beta   90.00
_cell.angle_gamma   90.00
#
_symmetry.space_group_name_H-M   'P 1'
#
loop_
_entity.id
_entity.type
_entity.pdbx_description
1 polymer ?
#
loop_
_entity_poly.entity_id
_entity_poly.type
_entity_poly.pdbx_seq_one_letter_code
_entity_poly.pdbx_strand_id
1 'polypeptide(L)'
;MKTISNVIKIGFFAIFFSGITAFVYENTKPIIYKNVQEKQKKILKIIVNNEKDSKNIQYNCYVTSNKLLGDKKKHHIWIIKKKNELYGMIVESIALDGYSGSIKMIVGSDFLGKIFGVRILEHYETPGLGDKIDSKVSNWITYFSDMNVFSLISKGKFALKKDGGVIDQFTGASITPRAVINQIKNSVIFISKQKNSQFFETCNNKKK
;
A
#
# COMPACT_ATOMS: atom_id res chain seq x y z
N MET A 1 37.78 -32.86 -27.51
CA MET A 1 36.90 -33.70 -26.67
C MET A 1 36.68 -33.14 -25.24
N LYS A 2 37.68 -32.64 -24.52
CA LYS A 2 37.51 -32.08 -23.12
C LYS A 2 36.55 -30.91 -23.03
N THR A 3 36.55 -29.98 -24.00
CA THR A 3 35.66 -28.79 -24.03
C THR A 3 34.18 -29.15 -24.16
N ILE A 4 33.83 -30.10 -25.02
CA ILE A 4 32.43 -30.56 -25.18
C ILE A 4 31.91 -31.23 -23.91
N SER A 5 32.74 -32.06 -23.25
CA SER A 5 32.39 -32.68 -21.97
C SER A 5 32.11 -31.65 -20.88
N ASN A 6 32.86 -30.56 -20.82
CA ASN A 6 32.64 -29.47 -19.85
C ASN A 6 31.36 -28.69 -20.15
N VAL A 7 31.04 -28.42 -21.41
CA VAL A 7 29.79 -27.77 -21.81
C VAL A 7 28.58 -28.60 -21.42
N ILE A 8 28.62 -29.90 -21.63
CA ILE A 8 27.54 -30.83 -21.25
C ILE A 8 27.33 -30.79 -19.70
N LYS A 9 28.43 -30.85 -18.94
CA LYS A 9 28.34 -30.76 -17.46
C LYS A 9 27.70 -29.47 -16.98
N ILE A 10 28.14 -28.32 -17.53
CA ILE A 10 27.58 -27.00 -17.18
C ILE A 10 26.09 -26.95 -17.56
N GLY A 11 25.71 -27.43 -18.75
CA GLY A 11 24.33 -27.51 -19.18
C GLY A 11 23.46 -28.35 -18.23
N PHE A 12 23.97 -29.53 -17.82
CA PHE A 12 23.29 -30.38 -16.85
C PHE A 12 23.05 -29.67 -15.50
N PHE A 13 24.06 -29.02 -14.93
CA PHE A 13 23.93 -28.28 -13.70
C PHE A 13 22.95 -27.12 -13.84
N ALA A 14 22.99 -26.38 -14.95
CA ALA A 14 22.06 -25.27 -15.18
C ALA A 14 20.59 -25.77 -15.21
N ILE A 15 20.31 -26.83 -15.92
CA ILE A 15 18.96 -27.45 -15.98
C ILE A 15 18.54 -27.97 -14.60
N PHE A 16 19.42 -28.64 -13.89
CA PHE A 16 19.13 -29.21 -12.57
C PHE A 16 18.78 -28.15 -11.54
N PHE A 17 19.59 -27.10 -11.42
CA PHE A 17 19.32 -26.00 -10.48
C PHE A 17 18.11 -25.15 -10.90
N SER A 18 17.90 -24.92 -12.20
CA SER A 18 16.71 -24.24 -12.70
C SER A 18 15.43 -25.05 -12.40
N GLY A 19 15.49 -26.37 -12.53
CA GLY A 19 14.39 -27.26 -12.17
C GLY A 19 14.04 -27.19 -10.68
N ILE A 20 15.04 -27.23 -9.80
CA ILE A 20 14.82 -27.09 -8.35
C ILE A 20 14.19 -25.74 -8.02
N THR A 21 14.72 -24.64 -8.55
CA THR A 21 14.17 -23.29 -8.29
C THR A 21 12.74 -23.14 -8.80
N ALA A 22 12.43 -23.66 -9.99
CA ALA A 22 11.08 -23.67 -10.54
C ALA A 22 10.11 -24.49 -9.67
N PHE A 23 10.54 -25.68 -9.23
CA PHE A 23 9.75 -26.54 -8.35
C PHE A 23 9.44 -25.87 -7.00
N VAL A 24 10.44 -25.28 -6.35
CA VAL A 24 10.25 -24.53 -5.09
C VAL A 24 9.31 -23.35 -5.31
N TYR A 25 9.49 -22.57 -6.39
CA TYR A 25 8.64 -21.43 -6.73
C TYR A 25 7.16 -21.82 -6.88
N GLU A 26 6.86 -22.84 -7.69
CA GLU A 26 5.47 -23.29 -7.91
C GLU A 26 4.80 -23.79 -6.62
N ASN A 27 5.54 -24.48 -5.74
CA ASN A 27 5.00 -24.96 -4.47
C ASN A 27 4.82 -23.85 -3.43
N THR A 28 5.65 -22.80 -3.45
CA THR A 28 5.58 -21.70 -2.47
C THR A 28 4.63 -20.58 -2.89
N LYS A 29 4.46 -20.34 -4.20
CA LYS A 29 3.60 -19.30 -4.77
C LYS A 29 2.17 -19.24 -4.20
N PRO A 30 1.41 -20.37 -4.08
CA PRO A 30 0.05 -20.32 -3.52
C PRO A 30 0.04 -19.97 -2.03
N ILE A 31 1.06 -20.39 -1.27
CA ILE A 31 1.20 -20.09 0.15
C ILE A 31 1.48 -18.60 0.33
N ILE A 32 2.42 -18.05 -0.45
CA ILE A 32 2.74 -16.62 -0.44
C ILE A 32 1.50 -15.79 -0.77
N TYR A 33 0.76 -16.16 -1.82
CA TYR A 33 -0.46 -15.47 -2.23
C TYR A 33 -1.52 -15.47 -1.11
N LYS A 34 -1.76 -16.60 -0.46
CA LYS A 34 -2.68 -16.71 0.68
C LYS A 34 -2.26 -15.83 1.84
N ASN A 35 -0.97 -15.85 2.21
CA ASN A 35 -0.44 -15.03 3.31
C ASN A 35 -0.57 -13.53 3.02
N VAL A 36 -0.35 -13.10 1.78
CA VAL A 36 -0.53 -11.70 1.36
C VAL A 36 -2.00 -11.29 1.48
N GLN A 37 -2.95 -12.12 1.04
CA GLN A 37 -4.38 -11.83 1.18
C GLN A 37 -4.83 -11.76 2.65
N GLU A 38 -4.35 -12.67 3.49
CA GLU A 38 -4.67 -12.64 4.93
C GLU A 38 -4.10 -11.39 5.61
N LYS A 39 -2.86 -11.01 5.25
CA LYS A 39 -2.24 -9.77 5.72
C LYS A 39 -3.07 -8.55 5.31
N GLN A 40 -3.50 -8.47 4.05
CA GLN A 40 -4.36 -7.38 3.57
C GLN A 40 -5.69 -7.32 4.35
N LYS A 41 -6.37 -8.46 4.53
CA LYS A 41 -7.61 -8.52 5.33
C LYS A 41 -7.43 -8.04 6.76
N LYS A 42 -6.31 -8.41 7.42
CA LYS A 42 -5.99 -7.92 8.77
C LYS A 42 -5.79 -6.41 8.79
N ILE A 43 -5.06 -5.86 7.81
CA ILE A 43 -4.82 -4.41 7.70
C ILE A 43 -6.12 -3.65 7.45
N LEU A 44 -6.99 -4.14 6.56
CA LEU A 44 -8.30 -3.55 6.31
C LEU A 44 -9.13 -3.48 7.59
N LYS A 45 -9.16 -4.57 8.38
CA LYS A 45 -9.84 -4.59 9.68
C LYS A 45 -9.28 -3.57 10.65
N ILE A 46 -7.95 -3.39 10.72
CA ILE A 46 -7.31 -2.41 11.60
C ILE A 46 -7.72 -0.99 11.21
N ILE A 47 -7.72 -0.67 9.91
CA ILE A 47 -8.10 0.66 9.39
C ILE A 47 -9.57 0.95 9.69
N VAL A 48 -10.46 -0.04 9.50
CA VAL A 48 -11.90 0.11 9.70
C VAL A 48 -12.27 0.10 11.19
N ASN A 49 -11.60 -0.69 12.04
CA ASN A 49 -11.91 -0.79 13.47
C ASN A 49 -11.51 0.46 14.27
N ASN A 50 -10.70 1.36 13.73
CA ASN A 50 -10.44 2.66 14.35
C ASN A 50 -11.70 3.57 14.34
N GLU A 51 -12.75 3.22 13.59
CA GLU A 51 -14.04 3.90 13.64
C GLU A 51 -14.91 3.36 14.79
N LYS A 52 -15.45 4.27 15.60
CA LYS A 52 -16.21 3.99 16.83
C LYS A 52 -17.44 3.08 16.66
N ASP A 53 -17.87 2.79 15.42
CA ASP A 53 -19.05 2.02 15.06
C ASP A 53 -18.77 0.92 14.01
N SER A 54 -17.73 0.11 14.20
CA SER A 54 -17.28 -0.89 13.22
C SER A 54 -18.25 -2.05 12.97
N LYS A 55 -19.28 -2.24 13.82
CA LYS A 55 -20.18 -3.41 13.75
C LYS A 55 -21.06 -3.53 12.49
N ASN A 56 -21.25 -2.44 11.72
CA ASN A 56 -22.12 -2.39 10.53
C ASN A 56 -21.39 -1.96 9.27
N ILE A 57 -20.08 -2.22 9.19
CA ILE A 57 -19.27 -1.84 8.04
C ILE A 57 -19.13 -3.02 7.08
N GLN A 58 -19.52 -2.80 5.82
CA GLN A 58 -19.31 -3.70 4.70
C GLN A 58 -18.27 -3.10 3.77
N TYR A 59 -17.42 -3.93 3.17
CA TYR A 59 -16.47 -3.50 2.15
C TYR A 59 -16.44 -4.46 0.97
N ASN A 60 -16.50 -3.90 -0.22
CA ASN A 60 -16.41 -4.64 -1.47
C ASN A 60 -15.10 -4.30 -2.17
N CYS A 61 -14.42 -5.31 -2.71
CA CYS A 61 -13.15 -5.17 -3.41
C CYS A 61 -13.36 -4.89 -4.89
N TYR A 62 -12.61 -3.91 -5.41
CA TYR A 62 -12.52 -3.55 -6.81
C TYR A 62 -11.06 -3.29 -7.21
N VAL A 63 -10.80 -3.16 -8.49
CA VAL A 63 -9.50 -2.76 -9.03
C VAL A 63 -9.65 -1.56 -9.95
N THR A 64 -8.67 -0.67 -9.89
CA THR A 64 -8.61 0.53 -10.74
C THR A 64 -7.17 0.85 -11.11
N SER A 65 -6.99 1.62 -12.17
CA SER A 65 -5.69 2.19 -12.57
C SER A 65 -5.84 3.71 -12.64
N ASN A 66 -5.08 4.42 -11.80
CA ASN A 66 -5.08 5.88 -11.76
C ASN A 66 -3.71 6.42 -11.34
N LYS A 67 -3.25 7.49 -12.00
CA LYS A 67 -1.95 8.12 -11.71
C LYS A 67 -1.84 8.63 -10.27
N LEU A 68 -2.94 9.01 -9.63
CA LEU A 68 -2.95 9.45 -8.23
C LEU A 68 -2.63 8.31 -7.25
N LEU A 69 -2.73 7.05 -7.68
CA LEU A 69 -2.36 5.89 -6.87
C LEU A 69 -0.89 5.48 -7.03
N GLY A 70 -0.11 6.22 -7.84
CA GLY A 70 1.33 6.09 -8.00
C GLY A 70 1.72 5.68 -9.41
N ASP A 71 1.36 4.49 -9.86
CA ASP A 71 1.68 3.99 -11.19
C ASP A 71 0.42 3.69 -12.03
N LYS A 72 0.63 3.23 -13.27
CA LYS A 72 -0.47 2.86 -14.19
C LYS A 72 -0.96 1.42 -14.02
N LYS A 73 -0.44 0.68 -13.03
CA LYS A 73 -0.87 -0.70 -12.78
C LYS A 73 -2.24 -0.72 -12.11
N LYS A 74 -2.85 -1.90 -12.05
CA LYS A 74 -4.11 -2.11 -11.33
C LYS A 74 -3.84 -2.12 -9.82
N HIS A 75 -4.52 -1.23 -9.09
CA HIS A 75 -4.50 -1.13 -7.63
C HIS A 75 -5.81 -1.65 -7.06
N HIS A 76 -5.74 -2.32 -5.93
CA HIS A 76 -6.93 -2.74 -5.20
C HIS A 76 -7.54 -1.55 -4.47
N ILE A 77 -8.86 -1.47 -4.53
CA ILE A 77 -9.64 -0.50 -3.79
C ILE A 77 -10.79 -1.20 -3.09
N TRP A 78 -11.18 -0.70 -1.92
CA TRP A 78 -12.31 -1.24 -1.16
C TRP A 78 -13.26 -0.09 -0.86
N ILE A 79 -14.49 -0.22 -1.35
CA ILE A 79 -15.57 0.73 -1.05
C ILE A 79 -16.16 0.34 0.29
N ILE A 80 -16.20 1.30 1.22
CA ILE A 80 -16.76 1.11 2.54
C ILE A 80 -18.19 1.62 2.56
N LYS A 81 -19.10 0.77 3.00
CA LYS A 81 -20.50 1.13 3.27
C LYS A 81 -20.78 0.99 4.76
N LYS A 82 -21.47 1.99 5.34
CA LYS A 82 -21.97 1.99 6.71
C LYS A 82 -23.49 2.14 6.65
N LYS A 83 -24.24 1.20 7.24
CA LYS A 83 -25.73 1.17 7.14
C LYS A 83 -26.22 1.28 5.68
N ASN A 84 -25.56 0.61 4.76
CA ASN A 84 -25.83 0.60 3.31
C ASN A 84 -25.54 1.93 2.56
N GLU A 85 -25.06 2.98 3.23
CA GLU A 85 -24.63 4.23 2.62
C GLU A 85 -23.12 4.24 2.36
N LEU A 86 -22.70 4.94 1.31
CA LEU A 86 -21.29 5.12 0.98
C LEU A 86 -20.61 5.97 2.05
N TYR A 87 -19.66 5.38 2.76
CA TYR A 87 -18.97 6.02 3.89
C TYR A 87 -17.59 6.53 3.51
N GLY A 88 -16.84 5.76 2.72
CA GLY A 88 -15.48 6.09 2.30
C GLY A 88 -14.86 4.99 1.45
N MET A 89 -13.57 5.08 1.26
CA MET A 89 -12.80 4.08 0.51
C MET A 89 -11.47 3.80 1.20
N ILE A 90 -10.96 2.59 0.95
CA ILE A 90 -9.58 2.23 1.22
C ILE A 90 -8.94 1.96 -0.14
N VAL A 91 -7.75 2.49 -0.37
CA VAL A 91 -7.03 2.32 -1.63
C VAL A 91 -5.61 1.83 -1.39
N GLU A 92 -5.18 0.90 -2.22
CA GLU A 92 -3.77 0.54 -2.36
C GLU A 92 -3.09 1.59 -3.25
N SER A 93 -1.93 2.09 -2.83
CA SER A 93 -1.18 3.10 -3.58
C SER A 93 0.33 2.92 -3.39
N ILE A 94 1.11 3.54 -4.28
CA ILE A 94 2.56 3.39 -4.31
C ILE A 94 3.19 4.78 -4.40
N ALA A 95 4.01 5.16 -3.40
CA ALA A 95 4.93 6.28 -3.53
C ALA A 95 6.15 5.80 -4.32
N LEU A 96 6.43 6.44 -5.46
CA LEU A 96 7.53 6.06 -6.35
C LEU A 96 8.85 6.75 -5.98
N ASP A 97 8.79 7.77 -5.15
CA ASP A 97 9.85 8.70 -4.76
C ASP A 97 10.42 8.44 -3.35
N GLY A 98 10.33 7.19 -2.87
CA GLY A 98 11.03 6.77 -1.64
C GLY A 98 12.55 6.80 -1.82
N TYR A 99 13.31 6.81 -0.72
CA TYR A 99 14.77 6.90 -0.75
C TYR A 99 15.41 5.64 -1.35
N SER A 100 14.98 4.47 -0.90
CA SER A 100 15.52 3.17 -1.38
C SER A 100 14.59 2.48 -2.40
N GLY A 101 13.64 3.22 -2.97
CA GLY A 101 12.71 2.71 -3.97
C GLY A 101 11.25 2.99 -3.65
N SER A 102 10.36 2.24 -4.29
CA SER A 102 8.93 2.44 -4.11
C SER A 102 8.43 1.96 -2.75
N ILE A 103 7.47 2.71 -2.19
CA ILE A 103 6.81 2.39 -0.93
C ILE A 103 5.34 2.07 -1.22
N LYS A 104 4.94 0.84 -0.95
CA LYS A 104 3.57 0.38 -1.14
C LYS A 104 2.78 0.55 0.14
N MET A 105 1.60 1.15 0.06
CA MET A 105 0.78 1.48 1.21
C MET A 105 -0.70 1.30 0.95
N ILE A 106 -1.47 1.22 2.03
CA ILE A 106 -2.94 1.30 2.03
C ILE A 106 -3.33 2.58 2.76
N VAL A 107 -4.20 3.37 2.14
CA VAL A 107 -4.78 4.60 2.69
C VAL A 107 -6.29 4.48 2.72
N GLY A 108 -6.89 4.66 3.90
CA GLY A 108 -8.33 4.72 4.07
C GLY A 108 -8.78 6.12 4.44
N SER A 109 -9.81 6.64 3.77
CA SER A 109 -10.43 7.92 4.14
C SER A 109 -11.91 7.97 3.76
N ASP A 110 -12.63 8.92 4.37
CA ASP A 110 -13.92 9.33 3.85
C ASP A 110 -13.77 10.20 2.60
N PHE A 111 -14.90 10.58 2.00
CA PHE A 111 -14.92 11.44 0.81
C PHE A 111 -14.69 12.94 1.14
N LEU A 112 -14.66 13.32 2.43
CA LEU A 112 -14.40 14.67 2.91
C LEU A 112 -12.94 14.88 3.34
N GLY A 113 -12.10 13.85 3.16
CA GLY A 113 -10.67 13.93 3.42
C GLY A 113 -10.23 13.56 4.84
N LYS A 114 -11.13 13.03 5.69
CA LYS A 114 -10.77 12.49 7.00
C LYS A 114 -10.16 11.09 6.81
N ILE A 115 -8.92 10.91 7.27
CA ILE A 115 -8.20 9.64 7.21
C ILE A 115 -8.70 8.69 8.30
N PHE A 116 -9.08 7.47 7.94
CA PHE A 116 -9.36 6.38 8.88
C PHE A 116 -8.07 5.73 9.39
N GLY A 117 -7.09 5.64 8.51
CA GLY A 117 -5.77 5.10 8.83
C GLY A 117 -4.92 4.87 7.59
N VAL A 118 -3.63 4.74 7.82
CA VAL A 118 -2.62 4.42 6.80
C VAL A 118 -1.77 3.27 7.30
N ARG A 119 -1.41 2.33 6.41
CA ARG A 119 -0.47 1.25 6.73
C ARG A 119 0.46 1.00 5.56
N ILE A 120 1.73 0.83 5.86
CA ILE A 120 2.74 0.42 4.89
C ILE A 120 2.62 -1.09 4.66
N LEU A 121 2.61 -1.49 3.39
CA LEU A 121 2.57 -2.90 2.98
C LEU A 121 3.95 -3.45 2.70
N GLU A 122 4.76 -2.65 1.98
CA GLU A 122 6.08 -3.02 1.49
C GLU A 122 6.95 -1.78 1.32
N HIS A 123 8.19 -1.85 1.72
CA HIS A 123 9.22 -0.84 1.51
C HIS A 123 10.61 -1.47 1.58
N TYR A 124 11.60 -0.76 1.05
CA TYR A 124 13.01 -1.16 1.09
C TYR A 124 13.88 -0.10 1.77
N GLU A 125 13.26 0.77 2.58
CA GLU A 125 13.93 1.85 3.28
C GLU A 125 14.95 1.35 4.29
N THR A 126 16.00 2.15 4.55
CA THR A 126 17.11 1.80 5.41
C THR A 126 16.67 1.59 6.86
N PRO A 127 17.00 0.45 7.49
CA PRO A 127 16.72 0.19 8.90
C PRO A 127 17.29 1.27 9.83
N GLY A 128 16.49 1.67 10.84
CA GLY A 128 16.84 2.74 11.80
C GLY A 128 16.65 4.16 11.26
N LEU A 129 16.39 4.34 9.95
CA LEU A 129 16.20 5.63 9.28
C LEU A 129 14.81 5.75 8.68
N GLY A 130 14.64 5.34 7.43
CA GLY A 130 13.39 5.43 6.69
C GLY A 130 12.37 4.37 7.07
N ASP A 131 12.75 3.24 7.61
CA ASP A 131 11.87 2.15 8.06
C ASP A 131 10.89 2.54 9.17
N LYS A 132 11.11 3.70 9.84
CA LYS A 132 10.19 4.28 10.83
C LYS A 132 8.80 4.61 10.27
N ILE A 133 8.60 4.53 8.96
CA ILE A 133 7.26 4.59 8.36
C ILE A 133 6.44 3.33 8.63
N ASP A 134 7.06 2.16 8.90
CA ASP A 134 6.34 0.93 9.24
C ASP A 134 5.85 0.97 10.69
N SER A 135 4.57 0.66 10.89
CA SER A 135 3.93 0.58 12.21
C SER A 135 4.54 -0.47 13.14
N LYS A 136 5.36 -1.38 12.63
CA LYS A 136 6.14 -2.34 13.44
C LYS A 136 7.38 -1.71 14.07
N VAL A 137 7.89 -0.63 13.50
CA VAL A 137 9.13 0.06 13.93
C VAL A 137 8.79 1.29 14.74
N SER A 138 7.78 2.06 14.33
CA SER A 138 7.34 3.27 15.05
C SER A 138 5.86 3.56 14.89
N ASN A 139 5.32 4.41 15.77
CA ASN A 139 3.93 4.85 15.68
C ASN A 139 3.70 6.00 14.68
N TRP A 140 4.73 6.45 13.94
CA TRP A 140 4.64 7.63 13.09
C TRP A 140 3.49 7.56 12.08
N ILE A 141 3.31 6.42 11.40
CA ILE A 141 2.25 6.25 10.41
C ILE A 141 0.84 6.27 11.02
N THR A 142 0.71 6.02 12.32
CA THR A 142 -0.58 6.04 13.01
C THR A 142 -1.08 7.45 13.32
N TYR A 143 -0.19 8.45 13.35
CA TYR A 143 -0.57 9.85 13.55
C TYR A 143 -1.45 10.43 12.43
N PHE A 144 -1.48 9.79 11.26
CA PHE A 144 -2.37 10.22 10.18
C PHE A 144 -3.84 9.91 10.45
N SER A 145 -4.16 8.99 11.37
CA SER A 145 -5.55 8.69 11.72
C SER A 145 -6.25 9.92 12.26
N ASP A 146 -7.51 10.10 11.85
CA ASP A 146 -8.36 11.25 12.18
C ASP A 146 -7.93 12.62 11.61
N MET A 147 -6.77 12.72 10.93
CA MET A 147 -6.39 13.96 10.23
C MET A 147 -7.35 14.24 9.08
N ASN A 148 -7.75 15.51 8.92
CA ASN A 148 -8.44 15.99 7.72
C ASN A 148 -7.44 16.61 6.74
N VAL A 149 -7.17 15.90 5.65
CA VAL A 149 -6.17 16.28 4.64
C VAL A 149 -6.52 17.59 3.97
N PHE A 150 -7.79 17.82 3.59
CA PHE A 150 -8.17 19.05 2.89
C PHE A 150 -8.07 20.29 3.78
N SER A 151 -8.46 20.17 5.06
CA SER A 151 -8.29 21.25 6.02
C SER A 151 -6.82 21.61 6.24
N LEU A 152 -5.93 20.62 6.25
CA LEU A 152 -4.49 20.87 6.39
C LEU A 152 -3.86 21.41 5.11
N ILE A 153 -4.31 20.96 3.94
CA ILE A 153 -3.84 21.47 2.63
C ILE A 153 -4.24 22.95 2.48
N SER A 154 -5.48 23.32 2.78
CA SER A 154 -5.95 24.71 2.65
C SER A 154 -5.16 25.69 3.53
N LYS A 155 -4.58 25.21 4.63
CA LYS A 155 -3.70 25.97 5.53
C LYS A 155 -2.20 25.84 5.17
N GLY A 156 -1.83 25.11 4.10
CA GLY A 156 -0.43 24.82 3.77
C GLY A 156 0.29 23.95 4.80
N LYS A 157 -0.47 23.18 5.61
CA LYS A 157 0.08 22.45 6.77
C LYS A 157 0.23 20.93 6.57
N PHE A 158 -0.28 20.35 5.49
CA PHE A 158 -0.10 18.92 5.21
C PHE A 158 1.28 18.65 4.58
N ALA A 159 2.32 18.86 5.37
CA ALA A 159 3.73 18.72 5.00
C ALA A 159 4.57 18.42 6.26
N LEU A 160 5.86 18.11 6.06
CA LEU A 160 6.82 17.98 7.16
C LEU A 160 6.99 19.32 7.90
N LYS A 161 7.27 19.28 9.21
CA LYS A 161 7.53 20.49 10.02
C LYS A 161 8.64 21.35 9.44
N LYS A 162 9.72 20.76 8.94
CA LYS A 162 10.80 21.49 8.27
C LYS A 162 10.39 22.17 6.96
N ASP A 163 9.30 21.73 6.35
CA ASP A 163 8.72 22.29 5.13
C ASP A 163 7.52 23.23 5.46
N GLY A 164 7.37 23.63 6.75
CA GLY A 164 6.31 24.50 7.23
C GLY A 164 5.00 23.80 7.61
N GLY A 165 4.94 22.48 7.55
CA GLY A 165 3.79 21.67 7.90
C GLY A 165 3.69 21.31 9.39
N VAL A 166 2.86 20.30 9.70
CA VAL A 166 2.63 19.83 11.09
C VAL A 166 3.15 18.41 11.34
N ILE A 167 3.64 17.70 10.32
CA ILE A 167 4.04 16.30 10.41
C ILE A 167 5.54 16.20 10.73
N ASP A 168 5.89 15.39 11.71
CA ASP A 168 7.28 15.18 12.10
C ASP A 168 8.07 14.44 11.02
N GLN A 169 9.32 14.87 10.77
CA GLN A 169 10.27 14.14 9.96
C GLN A 169 11.14 13.23 10.83
N PHE A 170 11.87 12.31 10.18
CA PHE A 170 12.91 11.53 10.83
C PHE A 170 14.26 12.25 10.70
N THR A 171 15.04 12.27 11.79
CA THR A 171 16.41 12.79 11.76
C THR A 171 17.22 11.96 10.76
N GLY A 172 17.87 12.63 9.81
CA GLY A 172 18.68 11.98 8.77
C GLY A 172 17.90 11.31 7.62
N ALA A 173 16.55 11.24 7.69
CA ALA A 173 15.75 10.58 6.66
C ALA A 173 14.47 11.35 6.38
N SER A 174 14.53 12.38 5.54
CA SER A 174 13.37 13.22 5.23
C SER A 174 12.74 12.95 3.87
N ILE A 175 13.43 12.23 2.98
CA ILE A 175 12.89 11.86 1.67
C ILE A 175 11.72 10.88 1.85
N THR A 176 11.93 9.82 2.59
CA THR A 176 10.95 8.77 2.85
C THR A 176 9.62 9.28 3.43
N PRO A 177 9.59 10.04 4.56
CA PRO A 177 8.32 10.55 5.09
C PRO A 177 7.66 11.57 4.14
N ARG A 178 8.43 12.36 3.36
CA ARG A 178 7.87 13.27 2.35
C ARG A 178 7.17 12.49 1.23
N ALA A 179 7.78 11.42 0.72
CA ALA A 179 7.17 10.54 -0.28
C ALA A 179 5.85 9.95 0.21
N VAL A 180 5.82 9.45 1.46
CA VAL A 180 4.61 8.92 2.08
C VAL A 180 3.51 9.99 2.20
N ILE A 181 3.84 11.19 2.71
CA ILE A 181 2.87 12.31 2.85
C ILE A 181 2.27 12.69 1.50
N ASN A 182 3.10 12.83 0.47
CA ASN A 182 2.64 13.14 -0.88
C ASN A 182 1.70 12.08 -1.43
N GLN A 183 2.03 10.80 -1.22
CA GLN A 183 1.18 9.72 -1.70
C GLN A 183 -0.13 9.59 -0.91
N ILE A 184 -0.13 9.84 0.40
CA ILE A 184 -1.36 9.92 1.21
C ILE A 184 -2.26 11.03 0.65
N LYS A 185 -1.70 12.23 0.41
CA LYS A 185 -2.42 13.36 -0.20
C LYS A 185 -3.08 12.96 -1.53
N ASN A 186 -2.31 12.36 -2.44
CA ASN A 186 -2.81 11.92 -3.74
C ASN A 186 -3.92 10.87 -3.62
N SER A 187 -3.76 9.92 -2.70
CA SER A 187 -4.75 8.88 -2.42
C SER A 187 -6.07 9.46 -1.91
N VAL A 188 -6.02 10.42 -0.99
CA VAL A 188 -7.22 11.09 -0.45
C VAL A 188 -7.90 11.95 -1.53
N ILE A 189 -7.13 12.65 -2.38
CA ILE A 189 -7.67 13.37 -3.53
C ILE A 189 -8.34 12.40 -4.52
N PHE A 190 -7.76 11.22 -4.76
CA PHE A 190 -8.40 10.20 -5.56
C PHE A 190 -9.74 9.78 -4.95
N ILE A 191 -9.75 9.42 -3.66
CA ILE A 191 -10.96 8.96 -2.96
C ILE A 191 -12.08 10.00 -3.04
N SER A 192 -11.78 11.28 -2.79
CA SER A 192 -12.78 12.35 -2.80
C SER A 192 -13.47 12.51 -4.17
N LYS A 193 -12.75 12.26 -5.26
CA LYS A 193 -13.29 12.32 -6.63
C LYS A 193 -14.20 11.14 -6.96
N GLN A 194 -14.18 10.06 -6.18
CA GLN A 194 -14.91 8.82 -6.49
C GLN A 194 -16.31 8.75 -5.86
N LYS A 195 -16.73 9.72 -5.08
CA LYS A 195 -18.04 9.73 -4.39
C LYS A 195 -19.23 9.40 -5.33
N ASN A 196 -19.15 9.84 -6.59
CA ASN A 196 -20.20 9.65 -7.61
C ASN A 196 -19.82 8.62 -8.69
N SER A 197 -18.68 7.94 -8.57
CA SER A 197 -18.21 6.98 -9.58
C SER A 197 -18.74 5.59 -9.29
N GLN A 198 -19.43 4.98 -10.28
CA GLN A 198 -20.02 3.64 -10.15
C GLN A 198 -19.29 2.55 -10.94
N PHE A 199 -18.19 2.88 -11.64
CA PHE A 199 -17.57 1.96 -12.59
C PHE A 199 -16.17 1.53 -12.14
N PHE A 200 -16.11 0.49 -11.30
CA PHE A 200 -14.86 -0.21 -11.01
C PHE A 200 -15.01 -1.69 -11.39
N GLU A 201 -13.92 -2.27 -11.92
CA GLU A 201 -13.86 -3.72 -12.12
C GLU A 201 -13.85 -4.41 -10.74
N THR A 202 -14.68 -5.42 -10.53
CA THR A 202 -14.66 -6.22 -9.30
C THR A 202 -13.34 -6.99 -9.21
N CYS A 203 -12.83 -7.18 -8.00
CA CYS A 203 -11.72 -8.09 -7.75
C CYS A 203 -12.18 -9.50 -8.14
N ASN A 204 -11.89 -9.92 -9.37
CA ASN A 204 -12.14 -11.31 -9.77
C ASN A 204 -11.21 -12.21 -8.94
N ASN A 205 -11.76 -12.84 -7.90
CA ASN A 205 -11.19 -14.04 -7.33
C ASN A 205 -11.30 -15.16 -8.37
N LYS A 206 -10.52 -15.10 -9.45
CA LYS A 206 -10.31 -16.29 -10.27
C LYS A 206 -9.54 -17.29 -9.40
N LYS A 207 -10.29 -18.15 -8.72
CA LYS A 207 -9.81 -19.48 -8.41
C LYS A 207 -9.33 -20.09 -9.74
N LYS A 208 -8.05 -20.27 -9.89
CA LYS A 208 -7.45 -21.30 -10.71
C LYS A 208 -6.39 -21.99 -9.89
#